data_fe01c0cabdc959b7a3590dc2c37a0b17
#
_entry.id   fe01c0cabdc959b7a3590dc2c37a0b17
#
_cell.length_a   1.000
_cell.length_b   1.000
_cell.length_c   1.000
_cell.angle_alpha   90.00
_cell.angle_beta   90.00
_cell.angle_gamma   90.00
#
_symmetry.space_group_name_H-M   'P 1'
#
loop_
_entity.id
_entity.type
_entity.pdbx_description
1 polymer ?
#
loop_
_entity_poly.entity_id
_entity_poly.type
_entity_poly.pdbx_seq_one_letter_code
_entity_poly.pdbx_strand_id
1 'polypeptide(L)'
;MSYENIQVKDDGGVRIVTINRPSPLNPLSMGTLREIRDAVLNSGNRVVTLTGANKAFSAGADINGFVGLDGAAAFALATEGHDIMNSIAGYPRPVIAAIHGYAFGGGFELALSCDIRISRPKTLFALPEINLGILPGWGGTQRLRHLVGENVAFEIISTGRRFSAEEAKELRIVNRVSENYLDDAVALARELAKKPRESLKLVKKLVRYQPDDVFEEEKEAFGVVFNHPDMKEGVQAFLEKREPKFLDK
;
A
#
# COMPACT_ATOMS: atom_id res chain seq x y z
N MET A 1 8.24 7.45 21.40
CA MET A 1 7.41 8.35 20.56
C MET A 1 5.98 7.85 20.66
N SER A 2 5.01 8.72 20.87
CA SER A 2 3.60 8.37 20.78
C SER A 2 3.10 8.73 19.38
N TYR A 3 2.45 7.78 18.71
CA TYR A 3 1.80 7.97 17.42
C TYR A 3 0.29 8.07 17.64
N GLU A 4 -0.39 8.79 16.78
CA GLU A 4 -1.84 8.99 16.85
C GLU A 4 -2.60 7.89 16.08
N ASN A 5 -2.06 7.49 14.93
CA ASN A 5 -2.76 6.67 13.94
C ASN A 5 -2.25 5.24 13.85
N ILE A 6 -1.16 4.93 14.57
CA ILE A 6 -0.55 3.61 14.59
C ILE A 6 -0.18 3.19 16.02
N GLN A 7 -0.06 1.90 16.21
CA GLN A 7 0.54 1.32 17.41
C GLN A 7 1.85 0.64 17.06
N VAL A 8 2.87 0.79 17.90
CA VAL A 8 4.18 0.20 17.72
C VAL A 8 4.52 -0.68 18.91
N LYS A 9 4.92 -1.92 18.63
CA LYS A 9 5.40 -2.87 19.63
C LYS A 9 6.74 -3.45 19.17
N ASP A 10 7.77 -3.33 20.01
CA ASP A 10 9.06 -3.98 19.79
C ASP A 10 9.11 -5.32 20.54
N ASP A 11 9.64 -6.33 19.85
CA ASP A 11 9.86 -7.67 20.36
C ASP A 11 11.23 -8.19 19.87
N GLY A 12 12.26 -7.94 20.65
CA GLY A 12 13.63 -8.27 20.28
C GLY A 12 14.07 -7.61 18.96
N GLY A 13 14.41 -8.45 17.97
CA GLY A 13 14.83 -8.01 16.62
C GLY A 13 13.68 -7.67 15.69
N VAL A 14 12.44 -7.64 16.16
CA VAL A 14 11.23 -7.37 15.36
C VAL A 14 10.51 -6.15 15.88
N ARG A 15 9.99 -5.32 14.98
CA ARG A 15 9.02 -4.26 15.27
C ARG A 15 7.69 -4.59 14.60
N ILE A 16 6.61 -4.54 15.36
CA ILE A 16 5.25 -4.67 14.85
C ILE A 16 4.65 -3.28 14.80
N VAL A 17 4.24 -2.85 13.60
CA VAL A 17 3.56 -1.58 13.34
C VAL A 17 2.13 -1.91 12.95
N THR A 18 1.17 -1.47 13.75
CA THR A 18 -0.26 -1.71 13.53
C THR A 18 -0.95 -0.41 13.17
N ILE A 19 -1.53 -0.32 11.98
CA ILE A 19 -2.39 0.80 11.58
C ILE A 19 -3.65 0.74 12.44
N ASN A 20 -3.91 1.78 13.22
CA ASN A 20 -5.00 1.81 14.20
C ASN A 20 -5.76 3.13 14.15
N ARG A 21 -6.46 3.34 13.04
CA ARG A 21 -7.32 4.51 12.85
C ARG A 21 -8.64 4.33 13.61
N PRO A 22 -9.32 5.43 14.02
CA PRO A 22 -10.65 5.37 14.60
C PRO A 22 -11.68 4.69 13.69
N SER A 23 -11.51 4.82 12.36
CA SER A 23 -12.33 4.10 11.38
C SER A 23 -11.94 2.63 11.29
N PRO A 24 -12.91 1.69 11.29
CA PRO A 24 -12.64 0.26 11.30
C PRO A 24 -11.94 -0.28 10.05
N LEU A 25 -11.87 0.51 8.97
CA LEU A 25 -11.24 0.12 7.71
C LEU A 25 -9.85 0.76 7.50
N ASN A 26 -9.31 1.47 8.50
CA ASN A 26 -7.97 2.03 8.48
C ASN A 26 -7.67 2.89 7.23
N PRO A 27 -8.45 3.97 6.92
CA PRO A 27 -8.13 4.85 5.82
C PRO A 27 -6.78 5.55 6.07
N LEU A 28 -5.97 5.70 5.02
CA LEU A 28 -4.64 6.29 5.09
C LEU A 28 -4.70 7.79 4.78
N SER A 29 -4.53 8.63 5.81
CA SER A 29 -4.17 10.02 5.62
C SER A 29 -2.66 10.17 5.41
N MET A 30 -2.19 11.30 4.88
CA MET A 30 -0.75 11.59 4.81
C MET A 30 -0.09 11.58 6.19
N GLY A 31 -0.80 12.03 7.23
CA GLY A 31 -0.35 11.91 8.63
C GLY A 31 -0.09 10.46 9.04
N THR A 32 -1.03 9.55 8.73
CA THR A 32 -0.86 8.11 9.00
C THR A 32 0.34 7.53 8.25
N LEU A 33 0.51 7.89 6.98
CA LEU A 33 1.65 7.41 6.17
C LEU A 33 3.00 7.92 6.70
N ARG A 34 3.07 9.18 7.14
CA ARG A 34 4.27 9.75 7.78
C ARG A 34 4.62 9.00 9.07
N GLU A 35 3.63 8.67 9.90
CA GLU A 35 3.84 7.88 11.11
C GLU A 35 4.34 6.47 10.80
N ILE A 36 3.76 5.79 9.80
CA ILE A 36 4.23 4.47 9.35
C ILE A 36 5.67 4.54 8.88
N ARG A 37 6.00 5.50 8.01
CA ARG A 37 7.39 5.73 7.54
C ARG A 37 8.34 5.94 8.71
N ASP A 38 7.99 6.83 9.63
CA ASP A 38 8.81 7.14 10.80
C ASP A 38 9.03 5.90 11.66
N ALA A 39 7.97 5.14 11.94
CA ALA A 39 8.06 3.90 12.72
C ALA A 39 8.93 2.83 12.05
N VAL A 40 8.91 2.73 10.71
CA VAL A 40 9.76 1.82 9.95
C VAL A 40 11.21 2.27 9.99
N LEU A 41 11.49 3.53 9.60
CA LEU A 41 12.86 4.05 9.48
C LEU A 41 13.57 4.12 10.83
N ASN A 42 12.85 4.46 11.89
CA ASN A 42 13.38 4.57 13.26
C ASN A 42 13.21 3.28 14.07
N SER A 43 13.09 2.12 13.40
CA SER A 43 12.93 0.82 14.09
C SER A 43 14.20 0.30 14.76
N GLY A 44 15.33 1.02 14.71
CA GLY A 44 16.58 0.56 15.30
C GLY A 44 17.14 -0.70 14.62
N ASN A 45 17.04 -0.76 13.30
CA ASN A 45 17.48 -1.89 12.47
C ASN A 45 16.74 -3.23 12.73
N ARG A 46 15.51 -3.19 13.20
CA ARG A 46 14.65 -4.37 13.34
C ARG A 46 14.03 -4.78 12.01
N VAL A 47 13.67 -6.04 11.88
CA VAL A 47 12.73 -6.49 10.85
C VAL A 47 11.34 -5.97 11.23
N VAL A 48 10.61 -5.40 10.27
CA VAL A 48 9.31 -4.78 10.53
C VAL A 48 8.18 -5.67 10.04
N THR A 49 7.17 -5.88 10.88
CA THR A 49 5.88 -6.45 10.47
C THR A 49 4.85 -5.33 10.51
N LEU A 50 4.21 -5.06 9.37
CA LEU A 50 3.15 -4.07 9.22
C LEU A 50 1.81 -4.77 9.10
N THR A 51 0.84 -4.36 9.91
CA THR A 51 -0.53 -4.92 9.91
C THR A 51 -1.56 -3.83 10.16
N GLY A 52 -2.85 -4.16 10.03
CA GLY A 52 -3.96 -3.30 10.44
C GLY A 52 -4.63 -3.78 11.71
N ALA A 53 -5.26 -2.88 12.45
CA ALA A 53 -6.21 -3.21 13.50
C ALA A 53 -7.63 -3.37 12.92
N ASN A 54 -8.56 -3.84 13.76
CA ASN A 54 -9.98 -3.92 13.47
C ASN A 54 -10.33 -4.84 12.27
N LYS A 55 -10.99 -4.29 11.23
CA LYS A 55 -11.59 -5.09 10.15
C LYS A 55 -10.74 -5.18 8.89
N ALA A 56 -9.66 -4.42 8.77
CA ALA A 56 -8.88 -4.33 7.55
C ALA A 56 -7.41 -4.02 7.80
N PHE A 57 -6.56 -4.45 6.90
CA PHE A 57 -5.23 -3.89 6.77
C PHE A 57 -5.34 -2.39 6.47
N SER A 58 -5.96 -2.04 5.34
CA SER A 58 -6.38 -0.68 5.00
C SER A 58 -7.30 -0.70 3.77
N ALA A 59 -8.35 0.11 3.78
CA ALA A 59 -9.24 0.30 2.63
C ALA A 59 -8.80 1.42 1.68
N GLY A 60 -7.58 1.92 1.84
CA GLY A 60 -6.98 2.89 0.92
C GLY A 60 -6.84 4.30 1.49
N ALA A 61 -6.60 5.26 0.60
CA ALA A 61 -6.45 6.65 0.97
C ALA A 61 -7.73 7.23 1.60
N ASP A 62 -7.56 8.17 2.51
CA ASP A 62 -8.67 8.96 3.04
C ASP A 62 -9.10 9.98 1.97
N ILE A 63 -10.11 9.60 1.20
CA ILE A 63 -10.60 10.35 0.04
C ILE A 63 -11.22 11.71 0.40
N ASN A 64 -11.54 11.97 1.68
CA ASN A 64 -11.96 13.30 2.11
C ASN A 64 -10.86 14.34 1.84
N GLY A 65 -9.59 13.93 1.88
CA GLY A 65 -8.45 14.76 1.53
C GLY A 65 -8.33 15.09 0.03
N PHE A 66 -9.14 14.49 -0.84
CA PHE A 66 -9.09 14.74 -2.30
C PHE A 66 -10.03 15.84 -2.74
N VAL A 67 -11.01 16.20 -1.88
CA VAL A 67 -12.01 17.23 -2.23
C VAL A 67 -11.33 18.59 -2.39
N GLY A 68 -11.53 19.19 -3.57
CA GLY A 68 -10.99 20.52 -3.89
C GLY A 68 -9.52 20.55 -4.30
N LEU A 69 -8.83 19.41 -4.44
CA LEU A 69 -7.50 19.37 -5.02
C LEU A 69 -7.55 19.72 -6.50
N ASP A 70 -6.62 20.55 -6.93
CA ASP A 70 -6.25 20.71 -8.33
C ASP A 70 -5.12 19.74 -8.72
N GLY A 71 -4.73 19.73 -10.00
CA GLY A 71 -3.69 18.85 -10.50
C GLY A 71 -2.32 19.07 -9.84
N ALA A 72 -1.98 20.31 -9.47
CA ALA A 72 -0.71 20.61 -8.82
C ALA A 72 -0.68 20.07 -7.38
N ALA A 73 -1.76 20.25 -6.62
CA ALA A 73 -1.90 19.70 -5.28
C ALA A 73 -1.95 18.17 -5.29
N ALA A 74 -2.62 17.58 -6.29
CA ALA A 74 -2.66 16.12 -6.47
C ALA A 74 -1.27 15.56 -6.82
N PHE A 75 -0.51 16.23 -7.68
CA PHE A 75 0.88 15.86 -7.99
C PHE A 75 1.76 15.89 -6.71
N ALA A 76 1.64 16.95 -5.90
CA ALA A 76 2.39 17.05 -4.65
C ALA A 76 2.04 15.92 -3.66
N LEU A 77 0.74 15.59 -3.55
CA LEU A 77 0.26 14.49 -2.72
C LEU A 77 0.80 13.13 -3.20
N ALA A 78 0.78 12.90 -4.53
CA ALA A 78 1.34 11.70 -5.13
C ALA A 78 2.85 11.62 -4.89
N THR A 79 3.57 12.73 -5.05
CA THR A 79 5.02 12.81 -4.79
C THR A 79 5.34 12.40 -3.36
N GLU A 80 4.67 12.98 -2.37
CA GLU A 80 4.89 12.62 -0.96
C GLU A 80 4.55 11.16 -0.68
N GLY A 81 3.44 10.66 -1.25
CA GLY A 81 3.05 9.26 -1.12
C GLY A 81 4.10 8.31 -1.71
N HIS A 82 4.63 8.62 -2.90
CA HIS A 82 5.73 7.87 -3.50
C HIS A 82 6.98 7.86 -2.63
N ASP A 83 7.38 9.01 -2.09
CA ASP A 83 8.56 9.13 -1.23
C ASP A 83 8.41 8.26 0.03
N ILE A 84 7.21 8.22 0.62
CA ILE A 84 6.92 7.37 1.77
C ILE A 84 7.01 5.89 1.38
N MET A 85 6.34 5.46 0.31
CA MET A 85 6.34 4.07 -0.15
C MET A 85 7.75 3.62 -0.56
N ASN A 86 8.53 4.49 -1.22
CA ASN A 86 9.91 4.22 -1.60
C ASN A 86 10.83 4.14 -0.36
N SER A 87 10.61 4.98 0.65
CA SER A 87 11.36 4.92 1.91
C SER A 87 11.13 3.58 2.63
N ILE A 88 9.90 3.09 2.67
CA ILE A 88 9.55 1.78 3.24
C ILE A 88 10.19 0.66 2.42
N ALA A 89 10.05 0.73 1.10
CA ALA A 89 10.63 -0.24 0.18
C ALA A 89 12.17 -0.26 0.26
N GLY A 90 12.80 0.90 0.41
CA GLY A 90 14.26 1.06 0.56
C GLY A 90 14.80 0.81 1.96
N TYR A 91 13.94 0.61 2.96
CA TYR A 91 14.41 0.33 4.33
C TYR A 91 15.34 -0.91 4.34
N PRO A 92 16.56 -0.80 4.95
CA PRO A 92 17.59 -1.84 4.76
C PRO A 92 17.26 -3.22 5.34
N ARG A 93 16.29 -3.30 6.23
CA ARG A 93 15.82 -4.57 6.78
C ARG A 93 14.51 -5.01 6.10
N PRO A 94 14.17 -6.30 6.13
CA PRO A 94 12.89 -6.76 5.61
C PRO A 94 11.68 -6.08 6.26
N VAL A 95 10.69 -5.76 5.44
CA VAL A 95 9.35 -5.31 5.85
C VAL A 95 8.33 -6.33 5.38
N ILE A 96 7.55 -6.90 6.30
CA ILE A 96 6.55 -7.92 6.03
C ILE A 96 5.16 -7.32 6.24
N ALA A 97 4.30 -7.39 5.23
CA ALA A 97 2.89 -7.05 5.39
C ALA A 97 2.09 -8.28 5.83
N ALA A 98 1.46 -8.19 6.99
CA ALA A 98 0.49 -9.16 7.51
C ALA A 98 -0.92 -8.63 7.27
N ILE A 99 -1.61 -9.19 6.29
CA ILE A 99 -2.80 -8.58 5.65
C ILE A 99 -4.06 -9.37 5.99
N HIS A 100 -5.13 -8.66 6.36
CA HIS A 100 -6.43 -9.25 6.59
C HIS A 100 -7.56 -8.31 6.15
N GLY A 101 -8.75 -8.87 5.93
CA GLY A 101 -9.96 -8.12 5.59
C GLY A 101 -9.85 -7.46 4.21
N TYR A 102 -9.38 -6.22 4.17
CA TYR A 102 -9.27 -5.44 2.95
C TYR A 102 -7.87 -4.83 2.82
N ALA A 103 -7.31 -4.89 1.61
CA ALA A 103 -6.17 -4.11 1.18
C ALA A 103 -6.54 -3.46 -0.17
N PHE A 104 -7.08 -2.23 -0.12
CA PHE A 104 -7.59 -1.53 -1.30
C PHE A 104 -6.80 -0.25 -1.56
N GLY A 105 -6.68 0.13 -2.82
CA GLY A 105 -6.06 1.38 -3.24
C GLY A 105 -4.71 1.62 -2.57
N GLY A 106 -4.51 2.79 -1.97
CA GLY A 106 -3.31 3.13 -1.22
C GLY A 106 -2.91 2.13 -0.13
N GLY A 107 -3.88 1.39 0.45
CA GLY A 107 -3.60 0.29 1.38
C GLY A 107 -2.94 -0.90 0.69
N PHE A 108 -3.36 -1.22 -0.52
CA PHE A 108 -2.71 -2.24 -1.33
C PHE A 108 -1.35 -1.75 -1.84
N GLU A 109 -1.22 -0.48 -2.23
CA GLU A 109 0.07 0.12 -2.60
C GLU A 109 1.10 0.06 -1.46
N LEU A 110 0.64 0.32 -0.21
CA LEU A 110 1.46 0.14 0.99
C LEU A 110 1.90 -1.32 1.17
N ALA A 111 0.99 -2.29 0.98
CA ALA A 111 1.35 -3.70 1.02
C ALA A 111 2.34 -4.10 -0.08
N LEU A 112 2.19 -3.52 -1.29
CA LEU A 112 3.11 -3.73 -2.41
C LEU A 112 4.50 -3.11 -2.16
N SER A 113 4.61 -2.09 -1.32
CA SER A 113 5.90 -1.51 -0.93
C SER A 113 6.69 -2.39 0.04
N CYS A 114 6.03 -3.32 0.74
CA CYS A 114 6.68 -4.30 1.61
C CYS A 114 7.42 -5.39 0.81
N ASP A 115 8.38 -6.08 1.45
CA ASP A 115 9.15 -7.14 0.81
C ASP A 115 8.34 -8.43 0.65
N ILE A 116 7.62 -8.81 1.69
CA ILE A 116 6.87 -10.06 1.79
C ILE A 116 5.44 -9.73 2.21
N ARG A 117 4.47 -10.45 1.66
CA ARG A 117 3.05 -10.32 1.99
C ARG A 117 2.50 -11.65 2.43
N ILE A 118 1.98 -11.70 3.66
CA ILE A 118 1.27 -12.86 4.22
C ILE A 118 -0.16 -12.43 4.46
N SER A 119 -1.11 -13.14 3.88
CA SER A 119 -2.52 -12.77 3.93
C SER A 119 -3.35 -13.78 4.72
N ARG A 120 -4.38 -13.30 5.38
CA ARG A 120 -5.44 -14.15 5.89
C ARG A 120 -6.34 -14.63 4.75
N PRO A 121 -6.89 -15.86 4.80
CA PRO A 121 -7.96 -16.29 3.90
C PRO A 121 -9.13 -15.29 3.89
N LYS A 122 -9.86 -15.21 2.79
CA LYS A 122 -10.98 -14.27 2.58
C LYS A 122 -10.60 -12.78 2.59
N THR A 123 -9.31 -12.44 2.63
CA THR A 123 -8.87 -11.08 2.38
C THR A 123 -9.16 -10.69 0.94
N LEU A 124 -9.61 -9.47 0.72
CA LEU A 124 -9.86 -8.92 -0.60
C LEU A 124 -8.84 -7.83 -0.92
N PHE A 125 -8.37 -7.86 -2.16
CA PHE A 125 -7.43 -6.90 -2.74
C PHE A 125 -8.11 -6.16 -3.90
N ALA A 126 -7.76 -4.90 -4.12
CA ALA A 126 -8.16 -4.13 -5.29
C ALA A 126 -7.30 -2.88 -5.47
N LEU A 127 -7.22 -2.39 -6.71
CA LEU A 127 -6.85 -1.00 -7.04
C LEU A 127 -8.07 -0.35 -7.70
N PRO A 128 -9.05 0.13 -6.90
CA PRO A 128 -10.35 0.56 -7.39
C PRO A 128 -10.39 2.03 -7.85
N GLU A 129 -9.25 2.70 -7.94
CA GLU A 129 -9.08 4.12 -8.21
C GLU A 129 -9.79 4.56 -9.50
N ILE A 130 -9.83 3.68 -10.51
CA ILE A 130 -10.50 3.95 -11.79
C ILE A 130 -12.00 4.26 -11.61
N ASN A 131 -12.64 3.67 -10.60
CA ASN A 131 -14.05 3.93 -10.30
C ASN A 131 -14.29 5.34 -9.73
N LEU A 132 -13.23 6.06 -9.38
CA LEU A 132 -13.26 7.45 -8.94
C LEU A 132 -12.77 8.42 -10.03
N GLY A 133 -12.51 7.92 -11.26
CA GLY A 133 -11.95 8.74 -12.33
C GLY A 133 -10.47 9.10 -12.14
N ILE A 134 -9.75 8.34 -11.29
CA ILE A 134 -8.32 8.52 -11.02
C ILE A 134 -7.56 7.19 -11.25
N LEU A 135 -6.28 7.19 -11.00
CA LEU A 135 -5.42 6.01 -11.08
C LEU A 135 -4.66 5.81 -9.74
N PRO A 136 -4.04 4.65 -9.49
CA PRO A 136 -3.17 4.46 -8.34
C PRO A 136 -2.04 5.49 -8.32
N GLY A 137 -1.91 6.25 -7.23
CA GLY A 137 -1.02 7.40 -7.17
C GLY A 137 0.22 7.22 -6.29
N TRP A 138 0.43 6.04 -5.68
CA TRP A 138 1.55 5.78 -4.76
C TRP A 138 2.41 4.57 -5.18
N GLY A 139 2.42 4.23 -6.47
CA GLY A 139 3.26 3.21 -7.09
C GLY A 139 2.58 1.89 -7.37
N GLY A 140 1.24 1.83 -7.27
CA GLY A 140 0.45 0.63 -7.53
C GLY A 140 0.60 0.13 -8.95
N THR A 141 0.58 1.02 -9.94
CA THR A 141 0.72 0.68 -11.35
C THR A 141 2.02 -0.09 -11.62
N GLN A 142 3.13 0.41 -11.09
CA GLN A 142 4.45 -0.13 -11.37
C GLN A 142 4.78 -1.36 -10.50
N ARG A 143 4.45 -1.29 -9.20
CA ARG A 143 4.74 -2.42 -8.30
C ARG A 143 3.89 -3.65 -8.63
N LEU A 144 2.61 -3.46 -8.99
CA LEU A 144 1.77 -4.58 -9.43
C LEU A 144 2.26 -5.15 -10.76
N ARG A 145 2.52 -4.30 -11.77
CA ARG A 145 3.07 -4.71 -13.05
C ARG A 145 4.35 -5.55 -12.90
N HIS A 146 5.24 -5.13 -12.00
CA HIS A 146 6.47 -5.87 -11.73
C HIS A 146 6.23 -7.29 -11.19
N LEU A 147 5.17 -7.49 -10.42
CA LEU A 147 4.84 -8.80 -9.84
C LEU A 147 4.10 -9.72 -10.82
N VAL A 148 3.15 -9.18 -11.58
CA VAL A 148 2.18 -9.99 -12.35
C VAL A 148 2.29 -9.81 -13.88
N GLY A 149 3.16 -8.91 -14.35
CA GLY A 149 3.28 -8.55 -15.76
C GLY A 149 2.22 -7.55 -16.21
N GLU A 150 2.39 -7.03 -17.44
CA GLU A 150 1.60 -5.91 -17.97
C GLU A 150 0.12 -6.25 -18.12
N ASN A 151 -0.19 -7.39 -18.73
CA ASN A 151 -1.56 -7.75 -19.06
C ASN A 151 -2.44 -7.93 -17.82
N VAL A 152 -1.94 -8.65 -16.82
CA VAL A 152 -2.67 -8.89 -15.56
C VAL A 152 -2.79 -7.59 -14.76
N ALA A 153 -1.71 -6.81 -14.68
CA ALA A 153 -1.77 -5.52 -14.00
C ALA A 153 -2.76 -4.56 -14.67
N PHE A 154 -2.75 -4.47 -16.00
CA PHE A 154 -3.69 -3.64 -16.75
C PHE A 154 -5.15 -4.07 -16.51
N GLU A 155 -5.45 -5.36 -16.56
CA GLU A 155 -6.79 -5.88 -16.29
C GLU A 155 -7.26 -5.50 -14.87
N ILE A 156 -6.45 -5.78 -13.84
CA ILE A 156 -6.81 -5.49 -12.44
C ILE A 156 -7.04 -3.98 -12.22
N ILE A 157 -6.15 -3.14 -12.74
CA ILE A 157 -6.21 -1.68 -12.52
C ILE A 157 -7.34 -1.06 -13.34
N SER A 158 -7.49 -1.41 -14.62
CA SER A 158 -8.50 -0.81 -15.51
C SER A 158 -9.93 -1.22 -15.16
N THR A 159 -10.12 -2.41 -14.59
CA THR A 159 -11.44 -2.85 -14.11
C THR A 159 -11.73 -2.43 -12.69
N GLY A 160 -10.69 -2.14 -11.88
CA GLY A 160 -10.84 -1.88 -10.45
C GLY A 160 -11.47 -3.04 -9.67
N ARG A 161 -11.44 -4.26 -10.25
CA ARG A 161 -12.07 -5.43 -9.65
C ARG A 161 -11.42 -5.84 -8.34
N ARG A 162 -12.22 -6.47 -7.50
CA ARG A 162 -11.74 -7.14 -6.29
C ARG A 162 -11.29 -8.55 -6.63
N PHE A 163 -10.24 -9.01 -5.94
CA PHE A 163 -9.78 -10.39 -6.04
C PHE A 163 -9.41 -10.94 -4.66
N SER A 164 -9.44 -12.26 -4.53
CA SER A 164 -9.27 -12.94 -3.26
C SER A 164 -7.80 -13.13 -2.87
N ALA A 165 -7.55 -13.51 -1.62
CA ALA A 165 -6.22 -13.91 -1.14
C ALA A 165 -5.67 -15.11 -1.91
N GLU A 166 -6.53 -16.05 -2.29
CA GLU A 166 -6.20 -17.24 -3.06
C GLU A 166 -5.72 -16.84 -4.46
N GLU A 167 -6.49 -16.01 -5.16
CA GLU A 167 -6.09 -15.46 -6.47
C GLU A 167 -4.80 -14.63 -6.37
N ALA A 168 -4.68 -13.79 -5.32
CA ALA A 168 -3.45 -13.03 -5.06
C ALA A 168 -2.23 -13.94 -4.87
N LYS A 169 -2.43 -15.14 -4.28
CA LYS A 169 -1.39 -16.15 -4.13
C LYS A 169 -1.03 -16.80 -5.47
N GLU A 170 -2.03 -17.15 -6.29
CA GLU A 170 -1.82 -17.70 -7.64
C GLU A 170 -1.07 -16.71 -8.53
N LEU A 171 -1.42 -15.44 -8.46
CA LEU A 171 -0.76 -14.34 -9.16
C LEU A 171 0.61 -13.94 -8.56
N ARG A 172 1.08 -14.63 -7.51
CA ARG A 172 2.35 -14.34 -6.81
C ARG A 172 2.43 -12.95 -6.16
N ILE A 173 1.29 -12.29 -6.01
CA ILE A 173 1.18 -11.03 -5.28
C ILE A 173 1.38 -11.27 -3.78
N VAL A 174 0.82 -12.36 -3.26
CA VAL A 174 0.93 -12.79 -1.86
C VAL A 174 1.84 -14.01 -1.76
N ASN A 175 2.79 -13.98 -0.82
CA ASN A 175 3.75 -15.07 -0.62
C ASN A 175 3.12 -16.27 0.09
N ARG A 176 2.19 -16.02 1.03
CA ARG A 176 1.54 -17.06 1.83
C ARG A 176 0.11 -16.64 2.20
N VAL A 177 -0.82 -17.59 2.21
CA VAL A 177 -2.16 -17.44 2.79
C VAL A 177 -2.25 -18.35 4.03
N SER A 178 -2.64 -17.79 5.18
CA SER A 178 -2.70 -18.51 6.47
C SER A 178 -3.74 -17.89 7.39
N GLU A 179 -4.49 -18.72 8.13
CA GLU A 179 -5.37 -18.23 9.19
C GLU A 179 -4.59 -17.52 10.30
N ASN A 180 -3.36 -18.00 10.59
CA ASN A 180 -2.46 -17.41 11.58
C ASN A 180 -1.52 -16.37 10.95
N TYR A 181 -1.98 -15.62 9.94
CA TYR A 181 -1.22 -14.71 9.08
C TYR A 181 -0.28 -13.77 9.85
N LEU A 182 -0.71 -13.24 11.00
CA LEU A 182 0.09 -12.32 11.81
C LEU A 182 1.19 -13.06 12.58
N ASP A 183 0.87 -14.19 13.20
CA ASP A 183 1.86 -14.99 13.92
C ASP A 183 2.91 -15.55 12.96
N ASP A 184 2.50 -16.00 11.78
CA ASP A 184 3.40 -16.45 10.72
C ASP A 184 4.31 -15.32 10.23
N ALA A 185 3.79 -14.10 10.09
CA ALA A 185 4.58 -12.93 9.70
C ALA A 185 5.61 -12.58 10.78
N VAL A 186 5.21 -12.59 12.05
CA VAL A 186 6.11 -12.31 13.17
C VAL A 186 7.15 -13.44 13.33
N ALA A 187 6.78 -14.71 13.14
CA ALA A 187 7.71 -15.83 13.16
C ALA A 187 8.77 -15.71 12.06
N LEU A 188 8.34 -15.39 10.82
CA LEU A 188 9.25 -15.12 9.71
C LEU A 188 10.14 -13.90 9.99
N ALA A 189 9.59 -12.83 10.57
CA ALA A 189 10.38 -11.67 10.96
C ALA A 189 11.47 -12.01 11.97
N ARG A 190 11.16 -12.85 12.97
CA ARG A 190 12.15 -13.34 13.95
C ARG A 190 13.25 -14.21 13.30
N GLU A 191 12.89 -15.01 12.31
CA GLU A 191 13.85 -15.78 11.53
C GLU A 191 14.80 -14.86 10.75
N LEU A 192 14.24 -13.90 10.01
CA LEU A 192 15.01 -12.94 9.22
C LEU A 192 15.86 -12.01 10.10
N ALA A 193 15.43 -11.71 11.31
CA ALA A 193 16.21 -10.92 12.26
C ALA A 193 17.54 -11.59 12.67
N LYS A 194 17.62 -12.92 12.56
CA LYS A 194 18.85 -13.71 12.86
C LYS A 194 19.83 -13.76 11.67
N LYS A 195 19.42 -13.30 10.47
CA LYS A 195 20.28 -13.36 9.26
C LYS A 195 21.25 -12.18 9.22
N PRO A 196 22.40 -12.34 8.54
CA PRO A 196 23.38 -11.27 8.35
C PRO A 196 22.77 -10.02 7.73
N ARG A 197 22.92 -8.87 8.36
CA ARG A 197 22.25 -7.61 7.98
C ARG A 197 22.68 -7.12 6.61
N GLU A 198 23.98 -7.04 6.36
CA GLU A 198 24.49 -6.51 5.09
C GLU A 198 24.13 -7.43 3.92
N SER A 199 24.18 -8.75 4.11
CA SER A 199 23.72 -9.69 3.09
C SER A 199 22.24 -9.51 2.73
N LEU A 200 21.36 -9.39 3.75
CA LEU A 200 19.93 -9.13 3.51
C LEU A 200 19.68 -7.81 2.82
N LYS A 201 20.39 -6.75 3.21
CA LYS A 201 20.31 -5.43 2.56
C LYS A 201 20.71 -5.50 1.08
N LEU A 202 21.81 -6.17 0.77
CA LEU A 202 22.27 -6.35 -0.62
C LEU A 202 21.31 -7.20 -1.44
N VAL A 203 20.83 -8.32 -0.89
CA VAL A 203 19.80 -9.16 -1.54
C VAL A 203 18.57 -8.33 -1.86
N LYS A 204 18.05 -7.57 -0.89
CA LYS A 204 16.89 -6.71 -1.08
C LYS A 204 17.11 -5.67 -2.18
N LYS A 205 18.28 -5.00 -2.18
CA LYS A 205 18.64 -4.03 -3.21
C LYS A 205 18.67 -4.66 -4.60
N LEU A 206 19.34 -5.80 -4.74
CA LEU A 206 19.53 -6.45 -6.04
C LEU A 206 18.23 -7.05 -6.60
N VAL A 207 17.38 -7.63 -5.74
CA VAL A 207 16.08 -8.21 -6.15
C VAL A 207 15.07 -7.12 -6.53
N ARG A 208 15.19 -5.92 -5.96
CA ARG A 208 14.28 -4.80 -6.19
C ARG A 208 14.80 -3.75 -7.16
N TYR A 209 15.86 -4.05 -7.90
CA TYR A 209 16.40 -3.09 -8.85
C TYR A 209 15.32 -2.68 -9.87
N GLN A 210 14.99 -1.40 -9.87
CA GLN A 210 14.08 -0.76 -10.83
C GLN A 210 14.71 0.54 -11.32
N PRO A 211 14.53 0.93 -12.58
CA PRO A 211 14.92 2.24 -13.07
C PRO A 211 14.20 3.35 -12.28
N ASP A 212 14.91 4.44 -11.98
CA ASP A 212 14.42 5.49 -11.06
C ASP A 212 13.29 6.36 -11.66
N ASP A 213 13.17 6.42 -12.98
CA ASP A 213 12.28 7.32 -13.72
C ASP A 213 10.84 6.80 -13.93
N VAL A 214 10.59 5.53 -13.65
CA VAL A 214 9.26 4.91 -13.87
C VAL A 214 8.17 5.51 -12.95
N PHE A 215 8.52 5.95 -11.77
CA PHE A 215 7.58 6.55 -10.82
C PHE A 215 7.26 8.02 -11.13
N GLU A 216 8.10 8.73 -11.86
CA GLU A 216 7.81 10.10 -12.26
C GLU A 216 6.60 10.17 -13.19
N GLU A 217 6.52 9.24 -14.14
CA GLU A 217 5.38 9.12 -15.03
C GLU A 217 4.04 8.90 -14.29
N GLU A 218 4.03 8.13 -13.19
CA GLU A 218 2.80 7.93 -12.39
C GLU A 218 2.39 9.22 -11.67
N LYS A 219 3.33 9.92 -11.04
CA LYS A 219 3.04 11.20 -10.37
C LYS A 219 2.46 12.24 -11.32
N GLU A 220 3.05 12.37 -12.51
CA GLU A 220 2.55 13.27 -13.55
C GLU A 220 1.13 12.89 -13.98
N ALA A 221 0.88 11.63 -14.29
CA ALA A 221 -0.43 11.14 -14.68
C ALA A 221 -1.49 11.34 -13.58
N PHE A 222 -1.10 11.14 -12.30
CA PHE A 222 -1.99 11.40 -11.17
C PHE A 222 -2.39 12.88 -11.11
N GLY A 223 -1.46 13.80 -11.30
CA GLY A 223 -1.75 15.23 -11.40
C GLY A 223 -2.68 15.58 -12.57
N VAL A 224 -2.49 14.92 -13.71
CA VAL A 224 -3.31 15.14 -14.91
C VAL A 224 -4.78 14.77 -14.67
N VAL A 225 -5.07 13.61 -14.11
CA VAL A 225 -6.46 13.17 -13.92
C VAL A 225 -7.21 14.02 -12.90
N PHE A 226 -6.54 14.70 -11.98
CA PHE A 226 -7.18 15.62 -11.04
C PHE A 226 -7.70 16.91 -11.70
N ASN A 227 -7.23 17.24 -12.90
CA ASN A 227 -7.80 18.30 -13.71
C ASN A 227 -9.01 17.84 -14.53
N HIS A 228 -9.29 16.52 -14.57
CA HIS A 228 -10.40 15.98 -15.33
C HIS A 228 -11.71 16.03 -14.54
N PRO A 229 -12.86 16.42 -15.18
CA PRO A 229 -14.16 16.48 -14.50
C PRO A 229 -14.60 15.14 -13.87
N ASP A 230 -14.24 14.02 -14.50
CA ASP A 230 -14.62 12.69 -14.04
C ASP A 230 -14.03 12.31 -12.67
N MET A 231 -12.86 12.85 -12.33
CA MET A 231 -12.32 12.68 -10.99
C MET A 231 -13.25 13.31 -9.93
N LYS A 232 -13.68 14.56 -10.16
CA LYS A 232 -14.58 15.26 -9.23
C LYS A 232 -15.91 14.53 -9.09
N GLU A 233 -16.46 14.10 -10.22
CA GLU A 233 -17.70 13.30 -10.24
C GLU A 233 -17.51 11.97 -9.49
N GLY A 234 -16.41 11.25 -9.74
CA GLY A 234 -16.11 9.97 -9.08
C GLY A 234 -16.01 10.09 -7.57
N VAL A 235 -15.27 11.09 -7.09
CA VAL A 235 -15.13 11.36 -5.65
C VAL A 235 -16.47 11.77 -5.04
N GLN A 236 -17.22 12.68 -5.69
CA GLN A 236 -18.51 13.12 -5.19
C GLN A 236 -19.52 11.99 -5.13
N ALA A 237 -19.62 11.19 -6.19
CA ALA A 237 -20.50 10.02 -6.24
C ALA A 237 -20.18 9.00 -5.15
N PHE A 238 -18.90 8.76 -4.90
CA PHE A 238 -18.45 7.87 -3.82
C PHE A 238 -18.88 8.38 -2.44
N LEU A 239 -18.67 9.66 -2.15
CA LEU A 239 -19.08 10.26 -0.88
C LEU A 239 -20.60 10.24 -0.69
N GLU A 240 -21.34 10.45 -1.77
CA GLU A 240 -22.82 10.42 -1.79
C GLU A 240 -23.38 8.99 -1.89
N LYS A 241 -22.54 7.96 -2.00
CA LYS A 241 -22.94 6.55 -2.14
C LYS A 241 -23.88 6.30 -3.34
N ARG A 242 -23.61 6.95 -4.45
CA ARG A 242 -24.32 6.77 -5.73
C ARG A 242 -23.37 6.34 -6.85
N GLU A 243 -23.95 5.85 -7.94
CA GLU A 243 -23.19 5.54 -9.17
C GLU A 243 -22.64 6.84 -9.80
N PRO A 244 -21.35 6.87 -10.22
CA PRO A 244 -20.77 8.01 -10.90
C PRO A 244 -21.29 8.15 -12.34
N LYS A 245 -21.42 9.37 -12.81
CA LYS A 245 -21.83 9.71 -14.19
C LYS A 245 -20.67 10.37 -14.92
N PHE A 246 -19.70 9.58 -15.30
CA PHE A 246 -18.53 10.05 -16.04
C PHE A 246 -18.91 10.66 -17.40
N LEU A 247 -18.24 11.73 -17.77
CA LEU A 247 -18.46 12.44 -19.04
C LEU A 247 -17.78 11.71 -20.20
N ASP A 248 -16.57 11.22 -19.96
CA ASP A 248 -15.81 10.45 -20.95
C ASP A 248 -16.09 8.95 -20.73
N LYS A 249 -16.97 8.43 -21.58
CA LYS A 249 -17.32 7.01 -21.62
C LYS A 249 -16.71 6.36 -22.86
#